data_e0d2278ea38df93d2b66e7a91ec99dd5
#
_entry.id   e0d2278ea38df93d2b66e7a91ec99dd5
#
_cell.length_a   1.000
_cell.length_b   1.000
_cell.length_c   1.000
_cell.angle_alpha   90.00
_cell.angle_beta   90.00
_cell.angle_gamma   90.00
#
_symmetry.space_group_name_H-M   'P 1'
#
loop_
_entity.id
_entity.type
_entity.pdbx_description
1 polymer ?
#
loop_
_entity_poly.entity_id
_entity_poly.type
_entity_poly.pdbx_seq_one_letter_code
_entity_poly.pdbx_strand_id
1 'polypeptide(L)'
;GSYVTMIFSLIIAGLLTPSIIKIIIVKRGGSQADIKGFGNLLTGIGKVILIGILHLLLFLLMLPLMFIPLINLFLFTAILYSFFRYILIYDVGSNMLDIEDFKANTGFFNKDLFILTITGFFLSSLPVIGIFSSVFTVIMLINYFYEDTQHSPI
;
A
#
# COMPACT_ATOMS: atom_id res chain seq x y z
N GLY A 1 -0.68 -15.90 14.03
CA GLY A 1 -0.91 -14.60 14.58
C GLY A 1 -0.62 -13.42 13.67
N SER A 2 0.63 -13.11 13.38
CA SER A 2 1.04 -11.85 12.73
C SER A 2 0.41 -11.60 11.35
N TYR A 3 0.24 -12.63 10.54
CA TYR A 3 -0.34 -12.47 9.18
C TYR A 3 -1.82 -12.15 9.21
N VAL A 4 -2.57 -12.72 10.14
CA VAL A 4 -3.99 -12.41 10.33
C VAL A 4 -4.13 -10.94 10.74
N THR A 5 -3.30 -10.49 11.66
CA THR A 5 -3.25 -9.09 12.11
C THR A 5 -2.93 -8.15 10.95
N MET A 6 -1.96 -8.51 10.09
CA MET A 6 -1.61 -7.72 8.92
C MET A 6 -2.78 -7.61 7.92
N ILE A 7 -3.47 -8.72 7.62
CA ILE A 7 -4.63 -8.71 6.71
C ILE A 7 -5.76 -7.85 7.30
N PHE A 8 -6.08 -8.01 8.58
CA PHE A 8 -7.09 -7.17 9.26
C PHE A 8 -6.70 -5.69 9.21
N SER A 9 -5.43 -5.37 9.47
CA SER A 9 -4.91 -4.01 9.42
C SER A 9 -5.04 -3.41 8.02
N LEU A 10 -4.76 -4.18 6.96
CA LEU A 10 -4.94 -3.74 5.56
C LEU A 10 -6.40 -3.47 5.23
N ILE A 11 -7.33 -4.33 5.68
CA ILE A 11 -8.77 -4.12 5.47
C ILE A 11 -9.23 -2.84 6.16
N ILE A 12 -8.85 -2.63 7.42
CA ILE A 12 -9.19 -1.42 8.18
C ILE A 12 -8.60 -0.19 7.49
N ALA A 13 -7.34 -0.25 7.10
CA ALA A 13 -6.68 0.84 6.38
C ALA A 13 -7.43 1.19 5.09
N GLY A 14 -7.78 0.20 4.27
CA GLY A 14 -8.51 0.40 3.02
C GLY A 14 -9.87 1.08 3.22
N LEU A 15 -10.61 0.69 4.24
CA LEU A 15 -11.89 1.32 4.57
C LEU A 15 -11.73 2.77 5.07
N LEU A 16 -10.63 3.06 5.76
CA LEU A 16 -10.36 4.38 6.33
C LEU A 16 -9.65 5.33 5.36
N THR A 17 -8.97 4.82 4.34
CA THR A 17 -8.16 5.61 3.40
C THR A 17 -8.90 6.83 2.84
N PRO A 18 -10.13 6.73 2.29
CA PRO A 18 -10.82 7.90 1.74
C PRO A 18 -11.10 8.98 2.80
N SER A 19 -11.43 8.55 4.02
CA SER A 19 -11.71 9.47 5.13
C SER A 19 -10.44 10.17 5.62
N ILE A 20 -9.34 9.43 5.73
CA ILE A 20 -8.05 9.96 6.15
C ILE A 20 -7.53 10.97 5.12
N ILE A 21 -7.64 10.67 3.82
CA ILE A 21 -7.25 11.58 2.74
C ILE A 21 -7.98 12.94 2.90
N LYS A 22 -9.31 12.90 3.07
CA LYS A 22 -10.10 14.12 3.26
C LYS A 22 -9.62 14.95 4.45
N ILE A 23 -9.39 14.31 5.58
CA ILE A 23 -8.95 15.00 6.82
C ILE A 23 -7.58 15.65 6.61
N ILE A 24 -6.62 14.94 6.00
CA ILE A 24 -5.26 15.44 5.82
C ILE A 24 -5.25 16.63 4.84
N ILE A 25 -5.96 16.53 3.71
CA ILE A 25 -6.01 17.58 2.70
C ILE A 25 -6.64 18.85 3.28
N VAL A 26 -7.76 18.74 3.99
CA VAL A 26 -8.40 19.89 4.64
C VAL A 26 -7.47 20.54 5.66
N LYS A 27 -6.75 19.75 6.47
CA LYS A 27 -5.77 20.28 7.44
C LYS A 27 -4.60 21.01 6.77
N ARG A 28 -4.22 20.64 5.56
CA ARG A 28 -3.15 21.31 4.81
C ARG A 28 -3.64 22.49 3.96
N GLY A 29 -4.91 22.90 4.08
CA GLY A 29 -5.50 24.05 3.36
C GLY A 29 -5.82 23.76 1.89
N GLY A 30 -5.76 22.48 1.47
CA GLY A 30 -6.18 22.04 0.14
C GLY A 30 -7.70 21.85 0.05
N SER A 31 -8.23 21.90 -1.18
CA SER A 31 -9.62 21.62 -1.46
C SER A 31 -9.79 20.16 -1.94
N GLN A 32 -10.97 19.58 -1.70
CA GLN A 32 -11.29 18.24 -2.23
C GLN A 32 -11.32 18.20 -3.78
N ALA A 33 -11.47 19.36 -4.42
CA ALA A 33 -11.44 19.50 -5.87
C ALA A 33 -10.04 19.25 -6.46
N ASP A 34 -8.98 19.34 -5.63
CA ASP A 34 -7.60 19.13 -6.05
C ASP A 34 -7.24 17.62 -6.11
N ILE A 35 -8.14 16.73 -5.65
CA ILE A 35 -7.92 15.29 -5.65
C ILE A 35 -8.36 14.71 -7.00
N LYS A 36 -7.41 14.35 -7.83
CA LYS A 36 -7.63 13.74 -9.15
C LYS A 36 -7.67 12.21 -9.12
N GLY A 37 -8.07 11.62 -8.00
CA GLY A 37 -8.09 10.17 -7.85
C GLY A 37 -8.94 9.47 -8.92
N PHE A 38 -8.38 8.47 -9.61
CA PHE A 38 -9.10 7.63 -10.58
C PHE A 38 -9.77 6.41 -9.92
N GLY A 39 -9.54 6.22 -8.62
CA GLY A 39 -10.05 5.08 -7.87
C GLY A 39 -11.57 5.13 -7.68
N ASN A 40 -12.23 4.01 -8.00
CA ASN A 40 -13.62 3.75 -7.67
C ASN A 40 -13.67 2.52 -6.76
N LEU A 41 -14.64 2.46 -5.85
CA LEU A 41 -14.78 1.36 -4.89
C LEU A 41 -14.79 -0.01 -5.59
N LEU A 42 -15.55 -0.15 -6.67
CA LEU A 42 -15.65 -1.40 -7.44
C LEU A 42 -14.32 -1.76 -8.13
N THR A 43 -13.67 -0.77 -8.75
CA THR A 43 -12.35 -0.98 -9.37
C THR A 43 -11.28 -1.28 -8.31
N GLY A 44 -11.37 -0.66 -7.14
CA GLY A 44 -10.51 -0.92 -5.99
C GLY A 44 -10.62 -2.38 -5.52
N ILE A 45 -11.81 -2.86 -5.26
CA ILE A 45 -12.07 -4.25 -4.85
C ILE A 45 -11.57 -5.22 -5.93
N GLY A 46 -11.88 -4.96 -7.21
CA GLY A 46 -11.42 -5.79 -8.33
C GLY A 46 -9.90 -5.88 -8.40
N LYS A 47 -9.19 -4.79 -8.18
CA LYS A 47 -7.73 -4.75 -8.16
C LYS A 47 -7.14 -5.49 -6.97
N VAL A 48 -7.70 -5.34 -5.77
CA VAL A 48 -7.26 -6.09 -4.58
C VAL A 48 -7.41 -7.59 -4.80
N ILE A 49 -8.54 -8.03 -5.36
CA ILE A 49 -8.76 -9.44 -5.72
C ILE A 49 -7.73 -9.91 -6.75
N LEU A 50 -7.50 -9.13 -7.81
CA LEU A 50 -6.52 -9.46 -8.84
C LEU A 50 -5.11 -9.56 -8.25
N ILE A 51 -4.70 -8.60 -7.44
CA ILE A 51 -3.40 -8.61 -6.74
C ILE A 51 -3.31 -9.85 -5.86
N GLY A 52 -4.37 -10.18 -5.11
CA GLY A 52 -4.43 -11.38 -4.27
C GLY A 52 -4.25 -12.67 -5.07
N ILE A 53 -4.93 -12.81 -6.20
CA ILE A 53 -4.81 -13.98 -7.09
C ILE A 53 -3.39 -14.08 -7.66
N LEU A 54 -2.80 -12.98 -8.13
CA LEU A 54 -1.44 -12.96 -8.66
C LEU A 54 -0.43 -13.37 -7.59
N HIS A 55 -0.58 -12.90 -6.35
CA HIS A 55 0.32 -13.29 -5.26
C HIS A 55 0.11 -14.74 -4.82
N LEU A 56 -1.12 -15.25 -4.88
CA LEU A 56 -1.40 -16.67 -4.65
C LEU A 56 -0.72 -17.55 -5.71
N LEU A 57 -0.81 -17.17 -6.98
CA LEU A 57 -0.13 -17.86 -8.08
C LEU A 57 1.39 -17.81 -7.91
N LEU A 58 1.92 -16.65 -7.55
CA LEU A 58 3.36 -16.50 -7.26
C LEU A 58 3.78 -17.40 -6.09
N PHE A 59 2.98 -17.46 -5.03
CA PHE A 59 3.22 -18.34 -3.90
C PHE A 59 3.24 -19.82 -4.33
N LEU A 60 2.26 -20.26 -5.11
CA LEU A 60 2.19 -21.62 -5.65
C LEU A 60 3.40 -21.94 -6.54
N LEU A 61 3.83 -21.01 -7.38
CA LEU A 61 5.00 -21.17 -8.24
C LEU A 61 6.31 -21.31 -7.43
N MET A 62 6.38 -20.61 -6.29
CA MET A 62 7.56 -20.63 -5.41
C MET A 62 7.56 -21.81 -4.42
N LEU A 63 6.46 -22.59 -4.33
CA LEU A 63 6.34 -23.72 -3.42
C LEU A 63 7.54 -24.70 -3.50
N PRO A 64 8.05 -25.12 -4.68
CA PRO A 64 9.19 -26.02 -4.73
C PRO A 64 10.45 -25.47 -4.06
N LEU A 65 10.67 -24.15 -4.14
CA LEU A 65 11.83 -23.48 -3.53
C LEU A 65 11.66 -23.30 -2.01
N MET A 66 10.43 -23.37 -1.51
CA MET A 66 10.13 -23.23 -0.09
C MET A 66 10.54 -24.44 0.75
N PHE A 67 10.88 -25.58 0.13
CA PHE A 67 11.47 -26.72 0.83
C PHE A 67 12.89 -26.46 1.35
N ILE A 68 13.55 -25.41 0.85
CA ILE A 68 14.87 -25.00 1.33
C ILE A 68 14.69 -23.99 2.46
N PRO A 69 15.05 -24.29 3.75
CA PRO A 69 14.65 -23.52 4.91
C PRO A 69 15.01 -22.02 4.87
N LEU A 70 16.23 -21.68 4.43
CA LEU A 70 16.67 -20.29 4.32
C LEU A 70 15.96 -19.54 3.19
N ILE A 71 15.80 -20.19 2.04
CA ILE A 71 15.12 -19.62 0.88
C ILE A 71 13.64 -19.41 1.18
N ASN A 72 13.00 -20.34 1.89
CA ASN A 72 11.62 -20.23 2.32
C ASN A 72 11.37 -18.95 3.11
N LEU A 73 12.19 -18.65 4.11
CA LEU A 73 12.01 -17.46 4.94
C LEU A 73 12.06 -16.17 4.11
N PHE A 74 13.04 -16.06 3.20
CA PHE A 74 13.20 -14.91 2.33
C PHE A 74 12.06 -14.78 1.31
N LEU A 75 11.72 -15.86 0.62
CA LEU A 75 10.66 -15.85 -0.40
C LEU A 75 9.31 -15.53 0.20
N PHE A 76 8.98 -16.17 1.32
CA PHE A 76 7.70 -15.93 1.99
C PHE A 76 7.58 -14.48 2.44
N THR A 77 8.62 -13.92 3.06
CA THR A 77 8.66 -12.52 3.49
C THR A 77 8.58 -11.57 2.29
N ALA A 78 9.29 -11.87 1.20
CA ALA A 78 9.27 -11.04 -0.01
C ALA A 78 7.89 -11.02 -0.68
N ILE A 79 7.20 -12.15 -0.76
CA ILE A 79 5.84 -12.26 -1.31
C ILE A 79 4.85 -11.46 -0.46
N LEU A 80 4.92 -11.62 0.87
CA LEU A 80 4.05 -10.88 1.79
C LEU A 80 4.31 -9.36 1.75
N TYR A 81 5.59 -8.96 1.71
CA TYR A 81 5.95 -7.56 1.56
C TYR A 81 5.44 -6.98 0.24
N SER A 82 5.62 -7.72 -0.86
CA SER A 82 5.13 -7.31 -2.18
C SER A 82 3.60 -7.10 -2.15
N PHE A 83 2.86 -8.04 -1.58
CA PHE A 83 1.42 -7.94 -1.42
C PHE A 83 1.00 -6.72 -0.59
N PHE A 84 1.62 -6.52 0.58
CA PHE A 84 1.39 -5.36 1.45
C PHE A 84 1.64 -4.04 0.72
N ARG A 85 2.79 -3.94 0.04
CA ARG A 85 3.19 -2.76 -0.72
C ARG A 85 2.21 -2.42 -1.83
N TYR A 86 1.86 -3.40 -2.68
CA TYR A 86 0.98 -3.16 -3.82
C TYR A 86 -0.43 -2.72 -3.39
N ILE A 87 -0.98 -3.34 -2.36
CA ILE A 87 -2.30 -2.95 -1.87
C ILE A 87 -2.29 -1.52 -1.35
N LEU A 88 -1.35 -1.16 -0.48
CA LEU A 88 -1.32 0.17 0.12
C LEU A 88 -1.03 1.28 -0.89
N ILE A 89 -0.06 1.07 -1.78
CA ILE A 89 0.25 2.06 -2.82
C ILE A 89 -0.94 2.23 -3.76
N TYR A 90 -1.60 1.13 -4.15
CA TYR A 90 -2.77 1.23 -5.01
C TYR A 90 -3.93 1.93 -4.30
N ASP A 91 -4.20 1.57 -3.05
CA ASP A 91 -5.31 2.12 -2.28
C ASP A 91 -5.17 3.63 -2.08
N VAL A 92 -4.00 4.10 -1.65
CA VAL A 92 -3.76 5.54 -1.45
C VAL A 92 -3.58 6.25 -2.79
N GLY A 93 -2.75 5.73 -3.67
CA GLY A 93 -2.40 6.37 -4.93
C GLY A 93 -3.59 6.52 -5.88
N SER A 94 -4.45 5.50 -5.98
CA SER A 94 -5.65 5.56 -6.83
C SER A 94 -6.69 6.58 -6.34
N ASN A 95 -6.69 6.87 -5.05
CA ASN A 95 -7.58 7.88 -4.46
C ASN A 95 -7.02 9.31 -4.53
N MET A 96 -5.71 9.48 -4.77
CA MET A 96 -5.06 10.79 -4.73
C MET A 96 -4.53 11.26 -6.09
N LEU A 97 -4.05 10.34 -6.91
CA LEU A 97 -3.34 10.65 -8.16
C LEU A 97 -4.22 10.34 -9.37
N ASP A 98 -3.97 11.02 -10.48
CA ASP A 98 -4.47 10.57 -11.76
C ASP A 98 -3.67 9.34 -12.26
N ILE A 99 -4.11 8.72 -13.35
CA ILE A 99 -3.51 7.47 -13.83
C ILE A 99 -2.09 7.64 -14.36
N GLU A 100 -1.76 8.82 -14.88
CA GLU A 100 -0.44 9.13 -15.44
C GLU A 100 0.56 9.36 -14.31
N ASP A 101 0.21 10.20 -13.35
CA ASP A 101 1.01 10.47 -12.15
C ASP A 101 1.18 9.20 -11.30
N PHE A 102 0.14 8.38 -11.18
CA PHE A 102 0.23 7.10 -10.49
C PHE A 102 1.29 6.20 -11.12
N LYS A 103 1.28 6.04 -12.44
CA LYS A 103 2.28 5.22 -13.16
C LYS A 103 3.70 5.78 -13.05
N ALA A 104 3.84 7.11 -13.11
CA ALA A 104 5.13 7.77 -13.02
C ALA A 104 5.76 7.61 -11.63
N ASN A 105 4.99 7.78 -10.58
CA ASN A 105 5.50 7.92 -9.21
C ASN A 105 5.49 6.61 -8.39
N THR A 106 4.70 5.60 -8.78
CA THR A 106 4.57 4.35 -8.02
C THR A 106 5.46 3.21 -8.54
N GLY A 107 6.51 3.51 -9.29
CA GLY A 107 7.46 2.52 -9.81
C GLY A 107 8.06 1.66 -8.69
N PHE A 108 8.34 0.39 -9.00
CA PHE A 108 8.93 -0.56 -8.05
C PHE A 108 10.26 -0.07 -7.48
N PHE A 109 11.05 0.65 -8.27
CA PHE A 109 12.37 1.16 -7.89
C PHE A 109 12.35 2.52 -7.20
N ASN A 110 11.17 3.10 -6.90
CA ASN A 110 11.09 4.33 -6.13
C ASN A 110 11.57 4.06 -4.69
N LYS A 111 12.74 4.64 -4.34
CA LYS A 111 13.43 4.41 -3.07
C LYS A 111 12.64 4.89 -1.88
N ASP A 112 11.98 6.03 -2.00
CA ASP A 112 11.24 6.64 -0.90
C ASP A 112 10.00 5.81 -0.56
N LEU A 113 9.26 5.38 -1.58
CA LEU A 113 8.15 4.45 -1.41
C LEU A 113 8.61 3.09 -0.87
N PHE A 114 9.80 2.64 -1.28
CA PHE A 114 10.36 1.38 -0.75
C PHE A 114 10.65 1.50 0.74
N ILE A 115 11.36 2.55 1.17
CA ILE A 115 11.70 2.77 2.59
C ILE A 115 10.42 2.92 3.43
N LEU A 116 9.46 3.69 2.95
CA LEU A 116 8.21 3.93 3.65
C LEU A 116 7.39 2.65 3.82
N THR A 117 7.22 1.88 2.75
CA THR A 117 6.40 0.65 2.79
C THR A 117 7.10 -0.49 3.53
N ILE A 118 8.44 -0.60 3.45
CA ILE A 118 9.17 -1.64 4.20
C ILE A 118 9.14 -1.36 5.70
N THR A 119 9.24 -0.09 6.10
CA THR A 119 9.09 0.32 7.50
C THR A 119 7.70 -0.05 8.03
N GLY A 120 6.65 0.28 7.27
CA GLY A 120 5.28 -0.09 7.62
C GLY A 120 5.08 -1.61 7.71
N PHE A 121 5.69 -2.37 6.80
CA PHE A 121 5.63 -3.83 6.82
C PHE A 121 6.27 -4.43 8.07
N PHE A 122 7.45 -3.96 8.46
CA PHE A 122 8.11 -4.41 9.70
C PHE A 122 7.28 -4.04 10.94
N LEU A 123 6.74 -2.84 10.99
CA LEU A 123 5.84 -2.44 12.09
C LEU A 123 4.59 -3.32 12.15
N SER A 124 4.05 -3.76 11.01
CA SER A 124 2.88 -4.65 10.94
C SER A 124 3.16 -6.05 11.50
N SER A 125 4.43 -6.44 11.60
CA SER A 125 4.84 -7.72 12.19
C SER A 125 4.76 -7.73 13.72
N LEU A 126 4.63 -6.57 14.37
CA LEU A 126 4.51 -6.44 15.82
C LEU A 126 3.04 -6.59 16.25
N PRO A 127 2.72 -7.49 17.20
CA PRO A 127 1.33 -7.88 17.48
C PRO A 127 0.37 -6.74 17.85
N VAL A 128 0.82 -5.78 18.65
CA VAL A 128 0.00 -4.63 19.08
C VAL A 128 0.07 -3.48 18.11
N ILE A 129 1.28 -3.13 17.70
CA ILE A 129 1.55 -2.02 16.77
C ILE A 129 1.03 -2.35 15.37
N GLY A 130 1.05 -3.63 14.99
CA GLY A 130 0.65 -4.12 13.68
C GLY A 130 -0.78 -3.76 13.29
N ILE A 131 -1.71 -3.64 14.24
CA ILE A 131 -3.08 -3.23 13.95
C ILE A 131 -3.13 -1.80 13.40
N PHE A 132 -2.29 -0.92 13.93
CA PHE A 132 -2.25 0.50 13.55
C PHE A 132 -1.24 0.78 12.43
N SER A 133 -0.34 -0.16 12.15
CA SER A 133 0.76 0.01 11.20
C SER A 133 0.29 0.34 9.80
N SER A 134 -0.72 -0.34 9.29
CA SER A 134 -1.26 -0.07 7.95
C SER A 134 -1.90 1.32 7.87
N VAL A 135 -2.63 1.74 8.91
CA VAL A 135 -3.20 3.09 8.99
C VAL A 135 -2.10 4.15 9.04
N PHE A 136 -1.05 3.90 9.84
CA PHE A 136 0.12 4.78 9.91
C PHE A 136 0.83 4.89 8.55
N THR A 137 1.02 3.76 7.86
CA THR A 137 1.63 3.72 6.53
C THR A 137 0.77 4.47 5.51
N VAL A 138 -0.56 4.35 5.58
CA VAL A 138 -1.50 5.14 4.75
C VAL A 138 -1.30 6.63 4.97
N ILE A 139 -1.22 7.09 6.22
CA ILE A 139 -0.99 8.51 6.54
C ILE A 139 0.34 8.99 5.94
N MET A 140 1.39 8.20 6.06
CA MET A 140 2.70 8.53 5.49
C MET A 140 2.66 8.58 3.96
N LEU A 141 1.98 7.63 3.30
CA LEU A 141 1.80 7.61 1.85
C LEU A 141 1.00 8.82 1.36
N ILE A 142 -0.07 9.20 2.06
CA ILE A 142 -0.86 10.39 1.72
C ILE A 142 0.02 11.65 1.77
N ASN A 143 0.83 11.79 2.82
CA ASN A 143 1.73 12.93 2.94
C ASN A 143 2.77 12.94 1.81
N TYR A 144 3.35 11.77 1.50
CA TYR A 144 4.31 11.63 0.41
C TYR A 144 3.71 12.05 -0.93
N PHE A 145 2.56 11.51 -1.32
CA PHE A 145 1.92 11.84 -2.60
C PHE A 145 1.42 13.29 -2.65
N TYR A 146 1.01 13.85 -1.52
CA TYR A 146 0.61 15.25 -1.45
C TYR A 146 1.79 16.19 -1.71
N GLU A 147 2.94 15.92 -1.13
CA GLU A 147 4.16 16.72 -1.33
C GLU A 147 4.67 16.60 -2.77
N ASP A 148 4.66 15.38 -3.34
CA ASP A 148 5.10 15.12 -4.71
C ASP A 148 4.24 15.89 -5.73
N THR A 149 2.92 15.94 -5.55
CA THR A 149 2.01 16.69 -6.41
C THR A 149 2.18 18.20 -6.33
N GLN A 150 2.69 18.74 -5.21
CA GLN A 150 2.96 20.18 -5.06
C GLN A 150 4.29 20.60 -5.70
N HIS A 151 5.24 19.68 -5.84
CA HIS A 151 6.55 19.93 -6.40
C HIS A 151 6.69 19.55 -7.87
N SER A 152 5.67 18.97 -8.50
CA SER A 152 5.64 18.72 -9.93
C SER A 152 5.34 20.03 -10.66
N PRO A 153 6.31 20.68 -11.34
CA PRO A 153 6.02 21.85 -12.16
C PRO A 153 5.14 21.43 -13.34
N ILE A 154 4.09 22.22 -13.56
CA ILE A 154 3.23 22.15 -14.75
C ILE A 154 4.08 22.38 -16.00
#